data_8ddd25efe53ce611aefd6079d69cfe09
#
_entry.id   8ddd25efe53ce611aefd6079d69cfe09
#
_cell.length_a   1.000
_cell.length_b   1.000
_cell.length_c   1.000
_cell.angle_alpha   90.00
_cell.angle_beta   90.00
_cell.angle_gamma   90.00
#
_symmetry.space_group_name_H-M   'P 1'
#
loop_
_entity.id
_entity.type
_entity.pdbx_description
1 polymer ?
#
loop_
_entity_poly.entity_id
_entity_poly.type
_entity_poly.pdbx_seq_one_letter_code
_entity_poly.pdbx_strand_id
1 'polypeptide(L)'
;YKKSSPKKTRKSKQNSKDFFAFWGSPKMIQVYGILILAFSLYLFTAIISSYFVFQNDAHLISTHTPGIKNITGKVGAYCAYYIVQFTFGYFSIGFPFLLFILGFYLAFGKKIVPLLSTTLATIITMAWFSTLLGTFLVNGNSEYISGFFGNYLANQMLLKTGIWGTILILLASLFIILILFYNISPVKSYQ
;
A
#
# COMPACT_ATOMS: atom_id res chain seq x y z
N TYR A 1 16.54 60.80 26.25
CA TYR A 1 15.39 59.88 25.99
C TYR A 1 15.91 58.62 25.42
N LYS A 2 15.96 57.54 26.22
CA LYS A 2 16.41 56.18 25.80
C LYS A 2 15.16 55.37 25.42
N LYS A 3 14.95 55.15 24.13
CA LYS A 3 13.82 54.40 23.58
C LYS A 3 14.08 52.91 23.78
N SER A 4 13.32 52.23 24.65
CA SER A 4 13.38 50.81 24.86
C SER A 4 12.70 50.10 23.68
N SER A 5 13.41 49.23 22.96
CA SER A 5 12.89 48.40 21.87
C SER A 5 12.08 47.22 22.42
N PRO A 6 11.01 46.79 21.75
CA PRO A 6 10.07 45.79 22.27
C PRO A 6 10.64 44.36 22.22
N LYS A 7 10.63 43.69 23.37
CA LYS A 7 11.00 42.25 23.59
C LYS A 7 10.03 41.24 22.98
N LYS A 8 9.38 41.52 21.84
CA LYS A 8 8.29 40.66 21.30
C LYS A 8 8.71 39.45 20.45
N THR A 9 9.92 39.42 19.90
CA THR A 9 10.31 38.40 18.91
C THR A 9 10.83 37.08 19.49
N ARG A 10 11.27 37.06 20.76
CA ARG A 10 11.88 35.87 21.37
C ARG A 10 10.84 34.85 21.89
N LYS A 11 9.67 35.31 22.37
CA LYS A 11 8.57 34.46 22.87
C LYS A 11 7.86 33.68 21.75
N SER A 12 7.70 34.29 20.58
CA SER A 12 7.03 33.63 19.43
C SER A 12 7.85 32.47 18.86
N LYS A 13 9.18 32.58 18.75
CA LYS A 13 10.07 31.53 18.32
C LYS A 13 10.19 30.36 19.32
N GLN A 14 10.01 30.63 20.60
CA GLN A 14 10.06 29.62 21.65
C GLN A 14 8.78 28.77 21.66
N ASN A 15 7.62 29.37 21.57
CA ASN A 15 6.32 28.68 21.50
C ASN A 15 6.22 27.74 20.25
N SER A 16 6.78 28.14 19.11
CA SER A 16 6.78 27.27 17.93
C SER A 16 7.71 26.07 18.11
N LYS A 17 8.86 26.23 18.74
CA LYS A 17 9.79 25.11 19.03
C LYS A 17 9.18 24.11 20.01
N ASP A 18 8.51 24.60 21.05
CA ASP A 18 7.85 23.74 22.04
C ASP A 18 6.65 23.01 21.44
N PHE A 19 5.91 23.64 20.53
CA PHE A 19 4.84 23.00 19.76
C PHE A 19 5.36 21.86 18.88
N PHE A 20 6.39 22.08 18.07
CA PHE A 20 6.98 21.03 17.24
C PHE A 20 7.64 19.92 18.07
N ALA A 21 8.27 20.25 19.21
CA ALA A 21 8.83 19.28 20.14
C ALA A 21 7.76 18.38 20.76
N PHE A 22 6.56 18.91 21.03
CA PHE A 22 5.42 18.12 21.51
C PHE A 22 4.99 17.07 20.48
N TRP A 23 4.81 17.44 19.20
CA TRP A 23 4.39 16.52 18.13
C TRP A 23 5.45 15.45 17.81
N GLY A 24 6.73 15.73 18.04
CA GLY A 24 7.84 14.76 17.91
C GLY A 24 8.14 13.97 19.19
N SER A 25 7.36 14.15 20.26
CA SER A 25 7.60 13.47 21.52
C SER A 25 7.36 11.96 21.39
N PRO A 26 8.10 11.11 22.15
CA PRO A 26 7.94 9.65 22.11
C PRO A 26 6.50 9.19 22.34
N LYS A 27 5.75 9.91 23.22
CA LYS A 27 4.34 9.62 23.48
C LYS A 27 3.45 9.87 22.25
N MET A 28 3.69 10.96 21.52
CA MET A 28 2.93 11.27 20.30
C MET A 28 3.24 10.29 19.18
N ILE A 29 4.49 9.84 19.05
CA ILE A 29 4.88 8.80 18.09
C ILE A 29 4.12 7.50 18.39
N GLN A 30 3.98 7.10 19.64
CA GLN A 30 3.19 5.94 20.04
C GLN A 30 1.71 6.10 19.68
N VAL A 31 1.13 7.28 19.92
CA VAL A 31 -0.27 7.60 19.55
C VAL A 31 -0.45 7.46 18.03
N TYR A 32 0.45 8.02 17.22
CA TYR A 32 0.40 7.82 15.76
C TYR A 32 0.52 6.35 15.37
N GLY A 33 1.41 5.59 16.03
CA GLY A 33 1.54 4.16 15.80
C GLY A 33 0.23 3.40 16.03
N ILE A 34 -0.48 3.69 17.12
CA ILE A 34 -1.78 3.07 17.45
C ILE A 34 -2.85 3.47 16.42
N LEU A 35 -2.90 4.74 16.01
CA LEU A 35 -3.83 5.21 14.99
C LEU A 35 -3.58 4.54 13.63
N ILE A 36 -2.31 4.39 13.23
CA ILE A 36 -1.93 3.70 12.00
C ILE A 36 -2.29 2.23 12.07
N LEU A 37 -2.10 1.55 13.22
CA LEU A 37 -2.54 0.16 13.41
C LEU A 37 -4.05 0.01 13.25
N ALA A 38 -4.83 0.87 13.91
CA ALA A 38 -6.28 0.85 13.79
C ALA A 38 -6.74 1.09 12.34
N PHE A 39 -6.13 2.07 11.67
CA PHE A 39 -6.40 2.35 10.25
C PHE A 39 -6.00 1.20 9.34
N SER A 40 -4.87 0.54 9.60
CA SER A 40 -4.42 -0.65 8.87
C SER A 40 -5.45 -1.78 8.96
N LEU A 41 -5.95 -2.09 10.15
CA LEU A 41 -6.98 -3.12 10.35
C LEU A 41 -8.30 -2.75 9.67
N TYR A 42 -8.71 -1.47 9.76
CA TYR A 42 -9.88 -0.96 9.06
C TYR A 42 -9.74 -1.12 7.53
N LEU A 43 -8.60 -0.72 6.98
CA LEU A 43 -8.32 -0.83 5.54
C LEU A 43 -8.22 -2.29 5.08
N PHE A 44 -7.62 -3.15 5.90
CA PHE A 44 -7.55 -4.59 5.65
C PHE A 44 -8.96 -5.21 5.53
N THR A 45 -9.84 -4.92 6.49
CA THR A 45 -11.23 -5.41 6.44
C THR A 45 -12.00 -4.82 5.27
N ALA A 46 -11.77 -3.55 4.92
CA ALA A 46 -12.40 -2.90 3.76
C ALA A 46 -12.01 -3.59 2.44
N ILE A 47 -10.72 -3.87 2.25
CA ILE A 47 -10.21 -4.53 1.03
C ILE A 47 -10.68 -5.99 0.97
N ILE A 48 -10.63 -6.74 2.06
CA ILE A 48 -11.16 -8.12 2.08
C ILE A 48 -12.65 -8.15 1.77
N SER A 49 -13.43 -7.27 2.40
CA SER A 49 -14.86 -7.16 2.08
C SER A 49 -15.09 -6.83 0.60
N SER A 50 -14.26 -5.98 0.01
CA SER A 50 -14.40 -5.62 -1.40
C SER A 50 -14.20 -6.82 -2.35
N TYR A 51 -13.42 -7.82 -2.02
CA TYR A 51 -13.22 -8.98 -2.89
C TYR A 51 -14.51 -9.75 -3.17
N PHE A 52 -15.47 -9.70 -2.25
CA PHE A 52 -16.76 -10.37 -2.40
C PHE A 52 -17.84 -9.50 -3.02
N VAL A 53 -17.73 -8.18 -2.87
CA VAL A 53 -18.82 -7.24 -3.29
C VAL A 53 -18.35 -6.19 -4.30
N PHE A 54 -17.13 -6.30 -4.83
CA PHE A 54 -16.47 -5.26 -5.62
C PHE A 54 -17.30 -4.79 -6.82
N GLN A 55 -17.79 -5.71 -7.64
CA GLN A 55 -18.56 -5.35 -8.85
C GLN A 55 -19.83 -4.57 -8.52
N ASN A 56 -20.53 -4.98 -7.47
CA ASN A 56 -21.74 -4.30 -7.01
C ASN A 56 -21.42 -2.91 -6.44
N ASP A 57 -20.44 -2.83 -5.53
CA ASP A 57 -20.08 -1.58 -4.89
C ASP A 57 -19.40 -0.60 -5.87
N ALA A 58 -18.57 -1.09 -6.80
CA ALA A 58 -17.96 -0.28 -7.84
C ALA A 58 -19.01 0.41 -8.74
N HIS A 59 -20.05 -0.32 -9.15
CA HIS A 59 -21.16 0.26 -9.89
C HIS A 59 -21.92 1.31 -9.08
N LEU A 60 -22.22 1.01 -7.80
CA LEU A 60 -22.91 1.95 -6.91
C LEU A 60 -22.08 3.21 -6.60
N ILE A 61 -20.76 3.04 -6.49
CA ILE A 61 -19.83 4.17 -6.31
C ILE A 61 -19.80 5.04 -7.56
N SER A 62 -19.68 4.44 -8.74
CA SER A 62 -19.60 5.19 -10.01
C SER A 62 -20.89 5.93 -10.35
N THR A 63 -22.04 5.38 -9.96
CA THR A 63 -23.38 5.98 -10.20
C THR A 63 -23.89 6.82 -9.03
N HIS A 64 -23.11 6.92 -7.95
CA HIS A 64 -23.49 7.61 -6.70
C HIS A 64 -24.80 7.12 -6.07
N THR A 65 -25.18 5.86 -6.35
CA THR A 65 -26.43 5.27 -5.83
C THR A 65 -26.22 4.68 -4.42
N PRO A 66 -27.25 4.69 -3.55
CA PRO A 66 -27.17 4.05 -2.23
C PRO A 66 -27.21 2.51 -2.36
N GLY A 67 -26.73 1.81 -1.32
CA GLY A 67 -26.81 0.34 -1.27
C GLY A 67 -25.46 -0.37 -1.20
N ILE A 68 -24.40 0.33 -0.79
CA ILE A 68 -23.05 -0.23 -0.60
C ILE A 68 -23.09 -1.38 0.40
N LYS A 69 -22.47 -2.50 0.03
CA LYS A 69 -22.48 -3.76 0.80
C LYS A 69 -21.17 -4.02 1.54
N ASN A 70 -20.14 -3.19 1.36
CA ASN A 70 -18.88 -3.34 2.08
C ASN A 70 -19.11 -3.26 3.60
N ILE A 71 -18.56 -4.22 4.35
CA ILE A 71 -18.71 -4.33 5.82
C ILE A 71 -18.25 -3.08 6.56
N THR A 72 -17.24 -2.37 6.03
CA THR A 72 -16.72 -1.13 6.61
C THR A 72 -17.53 0.12 6.22
N GLY A 73 -18.67 -0.08 5.56
CA GLY A 73 -19.56 0.97 5.14
C GLY A 73 -19.02 1.80 3.95
N LYS A 74 -19.64 2.95 3.73
CA LYS A 74 -19.39 3.79 2.56
C LYS A 74 -17.92 4.25 2.45
N VAL A 75 -17.32 4.71 3.56
CA VAL A 75 -15.93 5.20 3.56
C VAL A 75 -14.96 4.08 3.19
N GLY A 76 -15.11 2.90 3.81
CA GLY A 76 -14.25 1.75 3.51
C GLY A 76 -14.43 1.23 2.08
N ALA A 77 -15.67 1.24 1.56
CA ALA A 77 -15.93 0.88 0.16
C ALA A 77 -15.21 1.81 -0.82
N TYR A 78 -15.25 3.13 -0.59
CA TYR A 78 -14.52 4.09 -1.41
C TYR A 78 -13.00 3.89 -1.31
N CYS A 79 -12.46 3.74 -0.09
CA CYS A 79 -11.02 3.46 0.09
C CYS A 79 -10.61 2.18 -0.63
N ALA A 80 -11.34 1.08 -0.44
CA ALA A 80 -11.06 -0.18 -1.10
C ALA A 80 -11.17 -0.07 -2.63
N TYR A 81 -12.22 0.58 -3.15
CA TYR A 81 -12.41 0.79 -4.57
C TYR A 81 -11.21 1.49 -5.20
N TYR A 82 -10.81 2.66 -4.67
CA TYR A 82 -9.69 3.41 -5.24
C TYR A 82 -8.37 2.65 -5.11
N ILE A 83 -8.12 2.00 -3.98
CA ILE A 83 -6.88 1.25 -3.78
C ILE A 83 -6.84 0.01 -4.68
N VAL A 84 -7.90 -0.78 -4.76
CA VAL A 84 -7.94 -2.00 -5.58
C VAL A 84 -7.92 -1.65 -7.07
N GLN A 85 -8.81 -0.74 -7.51
CA GLN A 85 -8.96 -0.41 -8.93
C GLN A 85 -7.71 0.26 -9.51
N PHE A 86 -7.14 1.25 -8.81
CA PHE A 86 -6.09 2.11 -9.36
C PHE A 86 -4.67 1.66 -9.04
N THR A 87 -4.48 0.60 -8.23
CA THR A 87 -3.15 0.10 -7.94
C THR A 87 -2.96 -1.34 -8.41
N PHE A 88 -2.74 -2.29 -7.52
CA PHE A 88 -2.34 -3.67 -7.82
C PHE A 88 -3.50 -4.67 -7.78
N GLY A 89 -4.73 -4.20 -7.89
CA GLY A 89 -5.90 -5.07 -7.84
C GLY A 89 -6.03 -5.78 -6.48
N TYR A 90 -6.32 -7.06 -6.49
CA TYR A 90 -6.45 -7.85 -5.25
C TYR A 90 -5.16 -7.92 -4.42
N PHE A 91 -3.99 -7.75 -5.04
CA PHE A 91 -2.72 -7.71 -4.31
C PHE A 91 -2.50 -6.42 -3.52
N SER A 92 -3.36 -5.41 -3.68
CA SER A 92 -3.36 -4.17 -2.89
C SER A 92 -3.52 -4.40 -1.39
N ILE A 93 -3.86 -5.62 -0.95
CA ILE A 93 -3.85 -6.05 0.45
C ILE A 93 -2.47 -5.91 1.11
N GLY A 94 -1.41 -5.82 0.32
CA GLY A 94 -0.08 -5.50 0.84
C GLY A 94 0.03 -4.09 1.45
N PHE A 95 -0.81 -3.12 1.07
CA PHE A 95 -0.78 -1.79 1.69
C PHE A 95 -1.18 -1.79 3.17
N PRO A 96 -2.33 -2.37 3.57
CA PRO A 96 -2.62 -2.54 5.00
C PRO A 96 -1.53 -3.32 5.74
N PHE A 97 -0.95 -4.35 5.14
CA PHE A 97 0.17 -5.09 5.74
C PHE A 97 1.37 -4.18 6.02
N LEU A 98 1.77 -3.32 5.08
CA LEU A 98 2.86 -2.36 5.28
C LEU A 98 2.52 -1.32 6.35
N LEU A 99 1.28 -0.82 6.36
CA LEU A 99 0.80 0.10 7.40
C LEU A 99 0.80 -0.58 8.78
N PHE A 100 0.45 -1.86 8.86
CA PHE A 100 0.50 -2.61 10.10
C PHE A 100 1.92 -2.70 10.66
N ILE A 101 2.90 -3.06 9.84
CA ILE A 101 4.32 -3.12 10.25
C ILE A 101 4.81 -1.76 10.72
N LEU A 102 4.49 -0.69 9.97
CA LEU A 102 4.88 0.67 10.32
C LEU A 102 4.22 1.12 11.63
N GLY A 103 2.90 0.91 11.77
CA GLY A 103 2.15 1.24 12.97
C GLY A 103 2.66 0.49 14.19
N PHE A 104 2.98 -0.79 14.04
CA PHE A 104 3.56 -1.60 15.11
C PHE A 104 4.94 -1.06 15.54
N TYR A 105 5.79 -0.73 14.58
CA TYR A 105 7.09 -0.14 14.88
C TYR A 105 6.97 1.18 15.64
N LEU A 106 6.07 2.07 15.21
CA LEU A 106 5.86 3.36 15.88
C LEU A 106 5.22 3.22 17.26
N ALA A 107 4.27 2.29 17.42
CA ALA A 107 3.57 2.09 18.69
C ALA A 107 4.45 1.45 19.77
N PHE A 108 5.24 0.45 19.40
CA PHE A 108 5.99 -0.37 20.36
C PHE A 108 7.52 -0.16 20.31
N GLY A 109 8.04 0.58 19.36
CA GLY A 109 9.48 0.82 19.17
C GLY A 109 10.26 -0.43 18.74
N LYS A 110 9.59 -1.54 18.47
CA LYS A 110 10.22 -2.82 18.12
C LYS A 110 10.11 -3.09 16.62
N LYS A 111 11.23 -3.35 15.97
CA LYS A 111 11.27 -3.76 14.56
C LYS A 111 10.98 -5.27 14.49
N ILE A 112 9.83 -5.64 13.92
CA ILE A 112 9.50 -7.04 13.64
C ILE A 112 10.32 -7.54 12.44
N VAL A 113 10.51 -6.66 11.45
CA VAL A 113 11.22 -6.93 10.19
C VAL A 113 11.98 -5.69 9.74
N PRO A 114 12.98 -5.82 8.86
CA PRO A 114 13.68 -4.67 8.27
C PRO A 114 12.71 -3.90 7.36
N LEU A 115 12.25 -2.72 7.82
CA LEU A 115 11.17 -1.95 7.19
C LEU A 115 11.40 -1.70 5.69
N LEU A 116 12.59 -1.20 5.32
CA LEU A 116 12.86 -0.85 3.92
C LEU A 116 12.84 -2.07 3.00
N SER A 117 13.53 -3.15 3.38
CA SER A 117 13.59 -4.38 2.59
C SER A 117 12.21 -5.01 2.46
N THR A 118 11.44 -5.08 3.56
CA THR A 118 10.08 -5.61 3.55
C THR A 118 9.15 -4.76 2.68
N THR A 119 9.25 -3.42 2.75
CA THR A 119 8.44 -2.52 1.92
C THR A 119 8.74 -2.74 0.44
N LEU A 120 10.01 -2.76 0.06
CA LEU A 120 10.41 -2.99 -1.33
C LEU A 120 9.98 -4.38 -1.82
N ALA A 121 10.22 -5.44 -1.03
CA ALA A 121 9.80 -6.79 -1.35
C ALA A 121 8.28 -6.88 -1.56
N THR A 122 7.49 -6.29 -0.66
CA THR A 122 6.03 -6.31 -0.75
C THR A 122 5.54 -5.60 -2.00
N ILE A 123 6.03 -4.37 -2.28
CA ILE A 123 5.60 -3.59 -3.45
C ILE A 123 5.96 -4.33 -4.75
N ILE A 124 7.18 -4.85 -4.86
CA ILE A 124 7.63 -5.58 -6.05
C ILE A 124 6.83 -6.87 -6.24
N THR A 125 6.55 -7.59 -5.16
CA THR A 125 5.74 -8.82 -5.20
C THR A 125 4.30 -8.51 -5.62
N MET A 126 3.69 -7.43 -5.07
CA MET A 126 2.35 -6.97 -5.48
C MET A 126 2.31 -6.62 -6.96
N ALA A 127 3.29 -5.85 -7.45
CA ALA A 127 3.40 -5.47 -8.85
C ALA A 127 3.56 -6.68 -9.75
N TRP A 128 4.37 -7.65 -9.35
CA TRP A 128 4.60 -8.87 -10.12
C TRP A 128 3.33 -9.72 -10.26
N PHE A 129 2.64 -10.01 -9.14
CA PHE A 129 1.39 -10.78 -9.18
C PHE A 129 0.27 -10.03 -9.91
N SER A 130 0.17 -8.73 -9.73
CA SER A 130 -0.76 -7.86 -10.46
C SER A 130 -0.53 -7.96 -11.97
N THR A 131 0.72 -7.88 -12.43
CA THR A 131 1.08 -8.00 -13.86
C THR A 131 0.84 -9.42 -14.38
N LEU A 132 1.14 -10.44 -13.58
CA LEU A 132 0.85 -11.84 -13.94
C LEU A 132 -0.64 -12.02 -14.21
N LEU A 133 -1.52 -11.58 -13.29
CA LEU A 133 -2.96 -11.67 -13.49
C LEU A 133 -3.43 -10.82 -14.68
N GLY A 134 -2.88 -9.62 -14.86
CA GLY A 134 -3.18 -8.77 -16.00
C GLY A 134 -2.85 -9.46 -17.34
N THR A 135 -1.79 -10.25 -17.39
CA THR A 135 -1.40 -11.00 -18.61
C THR A 135 -2.44 -12.04 -19.03
N PHE A 136 -3.10 -12.69 -18.08
CA PHE A 136 -4.09 -13.74 -18.38
C PHE A 136 -5.54 -13.21 -18.41
N LEU A 137 -5.82 -12.05 -17.82
CA LEU A 137 -7.18 -11.52 -17.67
C LEU A 137 -7.50 -10.33 -18.60
N VAL A 138 -6.63 -10.03 -19.56
CA VAL A 138 -6.73 -8.87 -20.49
C VAL A 138 -8.07 -8.78 -21.24
N ASN A 139 -8.80 -9.89 -21.42
CA ASN A 139 -10.02 -9.92 -22.23
C ASN A 139 -11.33 -10.01 -21.42
N GLY A 140 -11.33 -9.74 -20.12
CA GLY A 140 -12.51 -9.92 -19.27
C GLY A 140 -12.88 -8.69 -18.44
N ASN A 141 -14.12 -8.67 -17.93
CA ASN A 141 -14.63 -7.67 -16.97
C ASN A 141 -13.92 -7.74 -15.58
N SER A 142 -12.70 -8.27 -15.54
CA SER A 142 -11.93 -8.57 -14.33
C SER A 142 -10.73 -7.64 -14.16
N GLU A 143 -10.77 -6.45 -14.79
CA GLU A 143 -9.71 -5.43 -14.65
C GLU A 143 -9.41 -5.06 -13.20
N TYR A 144 -10.40 -5.15 -12.31
CA TYR A 144 -10.22 -4.89 -10.88
C TYR A 144 -9.39 -5.96 -10.16
N ILE A 145 -9.29 -7.19 -10.71
CA ILE A 145 -8.51 -8.28 -10.09
C ILE A 145 -7.02 -7.99 -10.18
N SER A 146 -6.56 -7.56 -11.35
CA SER A 146 -5.17 -7.16 -11.59
C SER A 146 -4.90 -5.68 -11.29
N GLY A 147 -5.95 -4.85 -11.22
CA GLY A 147 -5.84 -3.41 -11.03
C GLY A 147 -5.26 -2.69 -12.24
N PHE A 148 -5.28 -1.36 -12.19
CA PHE A 148 -4.78 -0.52 -13.28
C PHE A 148 -3.31 -0.79 -13.60
N PHE A 149 -2.46 -0.90 -12.56
CA PHE A 149 -1.02 -1.09 -12.75
C PHE A 149 -0.71 -2.42 -13.46
N GLY A 150 -1.32 -3.52 -12.99
CA GLY A 150 -1.11 -4.84 -13.57
C GLY A 150 -1.58 -4.94 -15.02
N ASN A 151 -2.78 -4.42 -15.29
CA ASN A 151 -3.33 -4.38 -16.65
C ASN A 151 -2.48 -3.53 -17.58
N TYR A 152 -2.07 -2.34 -17.14
CA TYR A 152 -1.25 -1.45 -17.95
C TYR A 152 0.09 -2.11 -18.29
N LEU A 153 0.80 -2.64 -17.30
CA LEU A 153 2.12 -3.24 -17.50
C LEU A 153 2.03 -4.52 -18.35
N ALA A 154 1.05 -5.39 -18.07
CA ALA A 154 0.80 -6.59 -18.85
C ALA A 154 0.51 -6.27 -20.32
N ASN A 155 -0.35 -5.28 -20.58
CA ASN A 155 -0.68 -4.88 -21.94
C ASN A 155 0.54 -4.32 -22.69
N GLN A 156 1.38 -3.49 -22.04
CA GLN A 156 2.62 -3.01 -22.62
C GLN A 156 3.61 -4.15 -22.96
N MET A 157 3.70 -5.15 -22.11
CA MET A 157 4.56 -6.31 -22.35
C MET A 157 3.99 -7.18 -23.47
N LEU A 158 2.70 -7.49 -23.47
CA LEU A 158 2.03 -8.28 -24.50
C LEU A 158 2.17 -7.66 -25.90
N LEU A 159 1.98 -6.33 -25.99
CA LEU A 159 2.13 -5.61 -27.27
C LEU A 159 3.56 -5.65 -27.83
N LYS A 160 4.57 -5.68 -26.96
CA LYS A 160 5.98 -5.62 -27.38
C LYS A 160 6.62 -6.97 -27.59
N THR A 161 6.29 -7.96 -26.75
CA THR A 161 6.98 -9.26 -26.70
C THR A 161 6.06 -10.46 -26.98
N GLY A 162 4.76 -10.20 -27.15
CA GLY A 162 3.77 -11.25 -27.28
C GLY A 162 3.60 -12.07 -26.00
N ILE A 163 2.69 -13.06 -26.02
CA ILE A 163 2.37 -13.85 -24.83
C ILE A 163 3.57 -14.67 -24.33
N TRP A 164 4.30 -15.32 -25.21
CA TRP A 164 5.44 -16.17 -24.83
C TRP A 164 6.61 -15.36 -24.28
N GLY A 165 6.92 -14.20 -24.90
CA GLY A 165 7.94 -13.29 -24.39
C GLY A 165 7.58 -12.72 -23.03
N THR A 166 6.32 -12.35 -22.82
CA THR A 166 5.82 -11.87 -21.53
C THR A 166 5.94 -12.92 -20.44
N ILE A 167 5.53 -14.18 -20.71
CA ILE A 167 5.67 -15.28 -19.75
C ILE A 167 7.13 -15.51 -19.39
N LEU A 168 8.03 -15.51 -20.37
CA LEU A 168 9.47 -15.70 -20.12
C LEU A 168 10.05 -14.60 -19.25
N ILE A 169 9.70 -13.32 -19.50
CA ILE A 169 10.12 -12.17 -18.69
C ILE A 169 9.57 -12.29 -17.27
N LEU A 170 8.30 -12.68 -17.09
CA LEU A 170 7.70 -12.87 -15.79
C LEU A 170 8.38 -14.01 -15.03
N LEU A 171 8.69 -15.13 -15.66
CA LEU A 171 9.42 -16.23 -15.01
C LEU A 171 10.83 -15.79 -14.59
N ALA A 172 11.58 -15.12 -15.47
CA ALA A 172 12.92 -14.64 -15.14
C ALA A 172 12.88 -13.63 -13.99
N SER A 173 11.93 -12.69 -14.00
CA SER A 173 11.77 -11.71 -12.91
C SER A 173 11.34 -12.37 -11.59
N LEU A 174 10.55 -13.44 -11.61
CA LEU A 174 10.23 -14.22 -10.42
C LEU A 174 11.49 -14.77 -9.75
N PHE A 175 12.38 -15.42 -10.53
CA PHE A 175 13.63 -15.94 -9.98
C PHE A 175 14.50 -14.82 -9.38
N ILE A 176 14.56 -13.66 -10.03
CA ILE A 176 15.28 -12.50 -9.49
C ILE A 176 14.68 -12.04 -8.15
N ILE A 177 13.35 -11.94 -8.05
CA ILE A 177 12.64 -11.56 -6.80
C ILE A 177 12.95 -12.57 -5.69
N LEU A 178 12.87 -13.88 -5.99
CA LEU A 178 13.13 -14.94 -5.03
C LEU A 178 14.57 -14.92 -4.50
N ILE A 179 15.54 -14.66 -5.37
CA ILE A 179 16.96 -14.56 -4.97
C ILE A 179 17.19 -13.30 -4.13
N LEU A 180 16.70 -12.13 -4.56
CA LEU A 180 17.01 -10.85 -3.92
C LEU A 180 16.32 -10.67 -2.56
N PHE A 181 15.05 -11.07 -2.46
CA PHE A 181 14.25 -10.77 -1.27
C PHE A 181 14.01 -11.97 -0.36
N TYR A 182 13.97 -13.18 -0.92
CA TYR A 182 13.65 -14.38 -0.14
C TYR A 182 14.86 -15.30 0.09
N ASN A 183 16.08 -14.88 -0.37
CA ASN A 183 17.31 -15.66 -0.24
C ASN A 183 17.21 -17.11 -0.75
N ILE A 184 16.32 -17.39 -1.67
CA ILE A 184 16.17 -18.70 -2.29
C ILE A 184 17.18 -18.78 -3.43
N SER A 185 18.34 -19.36 -3.13
CA SER A 185 19.40 -19.56 -4.14
C SER A 185 19.39 -21.01 -4.63
N PRO A 186 19.24 -21.25 -5.93
CA PRO A 186 19.32 -22.60 -6.49
C PRO A 186 20.71 -23.25 -6.30
N VAL A 187 21.74 -22.45 -6.03
CA VAL A 187 23.13 -22.91 -5.86
C VAL A 187 23.42 -23.43 -4.44
N LYS A 188 22.67 -23.05 -3.42
CA LYS A 188 22.88 -23.53 -2.04
C LYS A 188 22.41 -24.96 -1.79
N SER A 189 21.80 -25.61 -2.75
CA SER A 189 21.32 -27.00 -2.61
C SER A 189 22.40 -28.04 -2.86
N TYR A 190 23.65 -27.66 -3.15
CA TYR A 190 24.74 -28.57 -3.50
C TYR A 190 25.92 -28.51 -2.50
N GLN A 191 25.75 -27.94 -1.32
CA GLN A 191 26.69 -28.04 -0.18
C GLN A 191 25.98 -28.72 1.00
#